data_9b237ebcac1f4be45f887d35f9540ef0
#
_entry.id   9b237ebcac1f4be45f887d35f9540ef0
#
_cell.length_a   1.000
_cell.length_b   1.000
_cell.length_c   1.000
_cell.angle_alpha   90.00
_cell.angle_beta   90.00
_cell.angle_gamma   90.00
#
_symmetry.space_group_name_H-M   'P 1'
#
loop_
_entity.id
_entity.type
_entity.pdbx_description
1 polymer ?
#
loop_
_entity_poly.entity_id
_entity_poly.type
_entity_poly.pdbx_seq_one_letter_code
_entity_poly.pdbx_strand_id
1 'polypeptide(L)'
;MQKITLYTAIFLVCSIRLFSQNEFPSYHPPLKIPLILAGNFGELRPNHFHMGLDFKTQGKEGFELHAVEDGYVSRVKVATYGYGKVVYVDHPNGKTSVYAHCSRFTGKLDSVVRNEQYRAQKFEIELFPAAGEIPLKKGEVFALSGNTGGSTAPHLHFEIRDTKTEHAQNPLVYAFDLPDKRAPELRKVKVFAVNEQGYLVPGKSQESVIVNTKTGYVIAGDTLKIPASFCSSFGGVGLAFDIIDRLDAAENPCGLYGTYLVVDRDTVFGQRTDEISFEHSRYVNSHRDLSAMGNQYHKSFRNISNPLEIYLGDQLGVIHLLPGESKQVQLTAYDPRGNTSNLVFVLQALPGEPAPNYNPSSEQYWYPEEPFLRTYKNWEVKADSFSIYEPFAVSEHTMPHICDVSTPLQKRITVRMKLEHPKTDVQKYYIAVTTKTGGKKALTTNYRDGWLEAKTNNAGNFSIQMDETPPVIKPVSATVNVTGRQVRFSVTDAHSGIETYNLYINGVWQLLEYEYKGNYVFFDVPEGLTGENEVKLVIGDACGNVTEWSKKLNFIAPK
;
A
#
# COMPACT_ATOMS: atom_id res chain seq x y z
N MET A 1 37.27 -36.24 -42.03
CA MET A 1 36.44 -36.88 -41.00
C MET A 1 36.67 -36.15 -39.71
N GLN A 2 35.85 -35.13 -39.44
CA GLN A 2 35.87 -34.39 -38.17
C GLN A 2 34.91 -35.05 -37.21
N LYS A 3 35.43 -35.43 -36.06
CA LYS A 3 34.64 -36.01 -34.95
C LYS A 3 33.88 -34.91 -34.26
N ILE A 4 32.55 -34.97 -34.34
CA ILE A 4 31.66 -34.14 -33.54
C ILE A 4 31.63 -34.73 -32.12
N THR A 5 32.19 -34.05 -31.17
CA THR A 5 32.14 -34.40 -29.75
C THR A 5 30.86 -33.86 -29.17
N LEU A 6 29.94 -34.77 -28.85
CA LEU A 6 28.67 -34.48 -28.19
C LEU A 6 28.94 -34.13 -26.72
N TYR A 7 28.83 -32.86 -26.33
CA TYR A 7 28.87 -32.45 -24.92
C TYR A 7 27.53 -32.74 -24.28
N THR A 8 27.46 -33.80 -23.47
CA THR A 8 26.34 -34.08 -22.58
C THR A 8 26.33 -33.00 -21.49
N ALA A 9 25.33 -32.11 -21.52
CA ALA A 9 25.08 -31.16 -20.47
C ALA A 9 24.61 -31.91 -19.22
N ILE A 10 25.48 -32.04 -18.23
CA ILE A 10 25.10 -32.48 -16.89
C ILE A 10 24.34 -31.33 -16.25
N PHE A 11 23.02 -31.46 -16.20
CA PHE A 11 22.16 -30.61 -15.37
C PHE A 11 22.51 -30.87 -13.91
N LEU A 12 23.26 -29.94 -13.31
CA LEU A 12 23.35 -29.84 -11.88
C LEU A 12 21.99 -29.33 -11.41
N VAL A 13 21.09 -30.24 -11.11
CA VAL A 13 19.86 -29.97 -10.37
C VAL A 13 20.32 -29.52 -8.98
N CYS A 14 20.51 -28.22 -8.83
CA CYS A 14 20.57 -27.61 -7.53
C CYS A 14 19.29 -28.04 -6.84
N SER A 15 19.40 -28.77 -5.74
CA SER A 15 18.30 -29.31 -4.96
C SER A 15 17.36 -28.14 -4.59
N ILE A 16 16.41 -27.87 -5.47
CA ILE A 16 15.14 -27.27 -5.08
C ILE A 16 14.67 -28.25 -4.00
N ARG A 17 14.72 -27.82 -2.74
CA ARG A 17 14.05 -28.56 -1.68
C ARG A 17 12.66 -28.76 -2.22
N LEU A 18 12.34 -30.00 -2.57
CA LEU A 18 10.98 -30.45 -2.73
C LEU A 18 10.23 -29.81 -1.57
N PHE A 19 9.33 -28.89 -1.86
CA PHE A 19 8.37 -28.43 -0.89
C PHE A 19 7.80 -29.71 -0.30
N SER A 20 8.17 -30.00 0.96
CA SER A 20 7.36 -30.89 1.76
C SER A 20 5.94 -30.45 1.46
N GLN A 21 5.07 -31.37 1.10
CA GLN A 21 3.66 -31.11 1.04
C GLN A 21 3.28 -30.68 2.46
N ASN A 22 3.44 -29.39 2.75
CA ASN A 22 2.85 -28.80 3.94
C ASN A 22 1.36 -28.98 3.71
N GLU A 23 0.75 -29.92 4.45
CA GLU A 23 -0.69 -30.03 4.49
C GLU A 23 -1.18 -28.63 4.89
N PHE A 24 -1.86 -27.97 3.94
CA PHE A 24 -2.50 -26.69 4.23
C PHE A 24 -3.40 -26.89 5.45
N PRO A 25 -3.39 -25.96 6.42
CA PRO A 25 -4.36 -25.99 7.48
C PRO A 25 -5.75 -26.13 6.87
N SER A 26 -6.55 -27.05 7.40
CA SER A 26 -7.92 -27.24 6.91
C SER A 26 -8.82 -26.04 7.27
N TYR A 27 -8.43 -24.84 6.83
CA TYR A 27 -9.21 -23.62 7.06
C TYR A 27 -10.57 -23.70 6.35
N HIS A 28 -11.59 -23.16 7.02
CA HIS A 28 -12.89 -22.93 6.38
C HIS A 28 -12.76 -21.76 5.38
N PRO A 29 -13.36 -21.82 4.19
CA PRO A 29 -13.40 -20.69 3.29
C PRO A 29 -14.01 -19.44 3.98
N PRO A 30 -13.40 -18.26 3.86
CA PRO A 30 -13.94 -17.04 4.46
C PRO A 30 -15.24 -16.56 3.79
N LEU A 31 -15.53 -17.06 2.58
CA LEU A 31 -16.73 -16.79 1.78
C LEU A 31 -17.30 -18.11 1.25
N LYS A 32 -18.63 -18.28 1.21
CA LYS A 32 -19.32 -19.44 0.61
C LYS A 32 -19.61 -19.26 -0.89
N ILE A 33 -18.75 -18.54 -1.59
CA ILE A 33 -18.73 -18.38 -3.04
C ILE A 33 -17.36 -18.81 -3.58
N PRO A 34 -17.18 -19.06 -4.89
CA PRO A 34 -15.87 -19.36 -5.45
C PRO A 34 -14.84 -18.30 -5.07
N LEU A 35 -13.70 -18.74 -4.51
CA LEU A 35 -12.61 -17.85 -4.08
C LEU A 35 -11.80 -17.39 -5.30
N ILE A 36 -12.22 -16.32 -5.92
CA ILE A 36 -11.57 -15.70 -7.08
C ILE A 36 -10.87 -14.42 -6.63
N LEU A 37 -9.60 -14.27 -6.97
CA LEU A 37 -8.80 -13.11 -6.53
C LEU A 37 -9.00 -11.90 -7.44
N ALA A 38 -9.06 -10.73 -6.83
CA ALA A 38 -8.89 -9.42 -7.44
C ALA A 38 -7.45 -8.91 -7.28
N GLY A 39 -6.73 -9.37 -6.26
CA GLY A 39 -5.33 -9.09 -5.97
C GLY A 39 -4.76 -10.15 -5.04
N ASN A 40 -3.46 -10.43 -5.16
CA ASN A 40 -2.76 -11.40 -4.34
C ASN A 40 -1.77 -10.75 -3.36
N PHE A 41 -1.19 -11.55 -2.48
CA PHE A 41 -0.16 -11.14 -1.53
C PHE A 41 1.13 -10.71 -2.24
N GLY A 42 1.78 -9.65 -1.76
CA GLY A 42 3.04 -9.15 -2.31
C GLY A 42 2.90 -8.28 -3.56
N GLU A 43 1.68 -7.98 -4.03
CA GLU A 43 1.44 -7.08 -5.15
C GLU A 43 1.99 -5.68 -4.87
N LEU A 44 2.69 -5.09 -5.87
CA LEU A 44 3.29 -3.75 -5.76
C LEU A 44 2.21 -2.66 -5.81
N ARG A 45 1.82 -2.13 -4.66
CA ARG A 45 0.86 -1.02 -4.57
C ARG A 45 1.57 0.31 -4.27
N PRO A 46 0.93 1.47 -4.47
CA PRO A 46 1.51 2.74 -4.06
C PRO A 46 1.82 2.77 -2.56
N ASN A 47 3.10 2.91 -2.22
CA ASN A 47 3.61 3.03 -0.85
C ASN A 47 3.46 1.81 0.07
N HIS A 48 3.04 0.65 -0.40
CA HIS A 48 2.98 -0.58 0.39
C HIS A 48 2.89 -1.81 -0.51
N PHE A 49 3.30 -2.97 0.01
CA PHE A 49 2.91 -4.25 -0.58
C PHE A 49 1.46 -4.56 -0.20
N HIS A 50 0.76 -5.28 -1.05
CA HIS A 50 -0.51 -5.86 -0.68
C HIS A 50 -0.30 -6.96 0.37
N MET A 51 -0.89 -6.81 1.55
CA MET A 51 -0.61 -7.65 2.71
C MET A 51 -1.55 -8.85 2.86
N GLY A 52 -2.39 -9.11 1.86
CA GLY A 52 -3.39 -10.17 1.91
C GLY A 52 -3.85 -10.64 0.53
N LEU A 53 -5.03 -11.23 0.50
CA LEU A 53 -5.76 -11.61 -0.69
C LEU A 53 -7.04 -10.78 -0.80
N ASP A 54 -7.32 -10.23 -1.96
CA ASP A 54 -8.58 -9.56 -2.25
C ASP A 54 -9.52 -10.55 -2.96
N PHE A 55 -10.49 -11.11 -2.23
CA PHE A 55 -11.50 -12.01 -2.78
C PHE A 55 -12.65 -11.24 -3.41
N LYS A 56 -12.96 -11.50 -4.68
CA LYS A 56 -14.09 -10.90 -5.40
C LYS A 56 -15.42 -11.31 -4.76
N THR A 57 -16.30 -10.32 -4.56
CA THR A 57 -17.66 -10.52 -4.07
C THR A 57 -18.71 -10.22 -5.15
N GLN A 58 -18.41 -10.55 -6.41
CA GLN A 58 -19.31 -10.36 -7.55
C GLN A 58 -19.79 -8.90 -7.74
N GLY A 59 -18.99 -7.93 -7.29
CA GLY A 59 -19.34 -6.50 -7.32
C GLY A 59 -20.43 -6.08 -6.33
N LYS A 60 -20.73 -6.92 -5.32
CA LYS A 60 -21.78 -6.68 -4.33
C LYS A 60 -21.24 -6.72 -2.91
N GLU A 61 -21.87 -5.98 -2.03
CA GLU A 61 -21.68 -6.05 -0.59
C GLU A 61 -22.66 -7.06 0.04
N GLY A 62 -22.40 -7.46 1.30
CA GLY A 62 -23.36 -8.21 2.11
C GLY A 62 -23.20 -9.73 2.08
N PHE A 63 -22.13 -10.28 1.47
CA PHE A 63 -21.82 -11.70 1.62
C PHE A 63 -21.36 -12.01 3.05
N GLU A 64 -21.84 -13.13 3.60
CA GLU A 64 -21.45 -13.61 4.93
C GLU A 64 -19.96 -13.90 4.99
N LEU A 65 -19.29 -13.36 6.02
CA LEU A 65 -17.89 -13.64 6.32
C LEU A 65 -17.81 -14.66 7.44
N HIS A 66 -17.08 -15.74 7.17
CA HIS A 66 -16.96 -16.90 8.05
C HIS A 66 -15.57 -16.94 8.70
N ALA A 67 -15.52 -17.25 10.00
CA ALA A 67 -14.26 -17.53 10.69
C ALA A 67 -13.56 -18.74 10.06
N VAL A 68 -12.30 -18.57 9.64
CA VAL A 68 -11.56 -19.65 8.95
C VAL A 68 -11.17 -20.80 9.87
N GLU A 69 -11.07 -20.52 11.18
CA GLU A 69 -10.75 -21.51 12.22
C GLU A 69 -11.37 -21.08 13.55
N ASP A 70 -11.43 -21.97 14.53
CA ASP A 70 -11.79 -21.65 15.92
C ASP A 70 -10.86 -20.53 16.43
N GLY A 71 -11.41 -19.61 17.24
CA GLY A 71 -10.63 -18.52 17.78
C GLY A 71 -11.47 -17.51 18.56
N TYR A 72 -10.98 -16.31 18.71
CA TYR A 72 -11.70 -15.19 19.31
C TYR A 72 -11.32 -13.88 18.64
N VAL A 73 -12.22 -12.91 18.64
CA VAL A 73 -11.92 -11.57 18.15
C VAL A 73 -10.95 -10.90 19.12
N SER A 74 -9.70 -10.69 18.68
CA SER A 74 -8.64 -10.04 19.47
C SER A 74 -8.58 -8.54 19.25
N ARG A 75 -9.05 -8.07 18.08
CA ARG A 75 -9.10 -6.64 17.73
C ARG A 75 -10.24 -6.39 16.75
N VAL A 76 -10.95 -5.28 16.92
CA VAL A 76 -11.89 -4.76 15.93
C VAL A 76 -11.68 -3.26 15.80
N LYS A 77 -11.69 -2.77 14.55
CA LYS A 77 -11.53 -1.35 14.27
C LYS A 77 -12.59 -0.88 13.28
N VAL A 78 -13.13 0.30 13.52
CA VAL A 78 -13.96 1.06 12.60
C VAL A 78 -13.24 2.37 12.31
N ALA A 79 -12.93 2.60 11.04
CA ALA A 79 -12.23 3.80 10.59
C ALA A 79 -12.78 4.28 9.23
N THR A 80 -12.70 5.56 8.98
CA THR A 80 -13.09 6.16 7.69
C THR A 80 -12.16 5.74 6.56
N TYR A 81 -10.85 5.56 6.85
CA TYR A 81 -9.81 5.26 5.87
C TYR A 81 -9.18 3.86 6.09
N GLY A 82 -8.25 3.49 5.22
CA GLY A 82 -7.50 2.24 5.33
C GLY A 82 -8.40 1.01 5.22
N TYR A 83 -8.37 0.12 6.18
CA TYR A 83 -9.19 -1.11 6.20
C TYR A 83 -10.69 -0.87 6.44
N GLY A 84 -11.12 0.34 6.77
CA GLY A 84 -12.52 0.61 7.09
C GLY A 84 -12.99 -0.11 8.35
N LYS A 85 -14.04 -0.93 8.23
CA LYS A 85 -14.50 -1.85 9.27
C LYS A 85 -13.70 -3.15 9.14
N VAL A 86 -12.89 -3.50 10.16
CA VAL A 86 -11.96 -4.64 10.13
C VAL A 86 -12.00 -5.44 11.43
N VAL A 87 -11.91 -6.76 11.31
CA VAL A 87 -11.89 -7.71 12.43
C VAL A 87 -10.62 -8.55 12.37
N TYR A 88 -9.98 -8.74 13.52
CA TYR A 88 -8.84 -9.62 13.73
C TYR A 88 -9.27 -10.78 14.63
N VAL A 89 -8.99 -12.00 14.21
CA VAL A 89 -9.34 -13.21 14.95
C VAL A 89 -8.06 -13.99 15.23
N ASP A 90 -7.74 -14.14 16.52
CA ASP A 90 -6.59 -14.95 16.95
C ASP A 90 -7.02 -16.41 17.09
N HIS A 91 -6.18 -17.29 16.55
CA HIS A 91 -6.40 -18.73 16.49
C HIS A 91 -5.44 -19.50 17.39
N PRO A 92 -5.81 -20.71 17.86
CA PRO A 92 -4.94 -21.54 18.73
C PRO A 92 -3.61 -21.95 18.10
N ASN A 93 -3.51 -21.93 16.75
CA ASN A 93 -2.29 -22.27 16.01
C ASN A 93 -1.26 -21.13 15.94
N GLY A 94 -1.46 -20.01 16.65
CA GLY A 94 -0.56 -18.86 16.66
C GLY A 94 -0.66 -17.98 15.42
N LYS A 95 -1.75 -18.10 14.66
CA LYS A 95 -2.07 -17.23 13.53
C LYS A 95 -3.24 -16.32 13.86
N THR A 96 -3.24 -15.15 13.24
CA THR A 96 -4.33 -14.18 13.27
C THR A 96 -4.89 -14.02 11.87
N SER A 97 -6.19 -14.25 11.68
CA SER A 97 -6.87 -13.91 10.42
C SER A 97 -7.48 -12.50 10.49
N VAL A 98 -7.38 -11.76 9.40
CA VAL A 98 -7.87 -10.37 9.29
C VAL A 98 -8.89 -10.28 8.17
N TYR A 99 -10.03 -9.65 8.45
CA TYR A 99 -11.14 -9.47 7.51
C TYR A 99 -11.46 -7.99 7.42
N ALA A 100 -11.11 -7.36 6.30
CA ALA A 100 -11.28 -5.93 6.13
C ALA A 100 -12.35 -5.55 5.10
N HIS A 101 -12.64 -4.25 5.05
CA HIS A 101 -13.66 -3.62 4.21
C HIS A 101 -15.09 -4.10 4.50
N CYS A 102 -15.36 -4.63 5.72
CA CYS A 102 -16.68 -5.10 6.09
C CYS A 102 -17.74 -4.00 5.96
N SER A 103 -18.94 -4.36 5.51
CA SER A 103 -20.09 -3.43 5.53
C SER A 103 -20.70 -3.34 6.92
N ARG A 104 -20.81 -4.48 7.63
CA ARG A 104 -21.44 -4.58 8.94
C ARG A 104 -20.89 -5.77 9.72
N PHE A 105 -20.89 -5.67 11.05
CA PHE A 105 -20.69 -6.79 11.96
C PHE A 105 -22.02 -7.45 12.31
N THR A 106 -21.99 -8.66 12.90
CA THR A 106 -23.21 -9.40 13.29
C THR A 106 -23.11 -9.94 14.72
N GLY A 107 -24.24 -10.27 15.30
CA GLY A 107 -24.31 -10.93 16.61
C GLY A 107 -23.66 -10.13 17.74
N LYS A 108 -22.92 -10.82 18.59
CA LYS A 108 -22.24 -10.23 19.76
C LYS A 108 -21.23 -9.15 19.37
N LEU A 109 -20.50 -9.36 18.25
CA LEU A 109 -19.51 -8.40 17.76
C LEU A 109 -20.16 -7.05 17.42
N ASP A 110 -21.29 -7.05 16.69
CA ASP A 110 -22.03 -5.81 16.37
C ASP A 110 -22.48 -5.09 17.64
N SER A 111 -23.01 -5.83 18.63
CA SER A 111 -23.48 -5.25 19.89
C SER A 111 -22.34 -4.58 20.66
N VAL A 112 -21.17 -5.23 20.78
CA VAL A 112 -20.00 -4.68 21.49
C VAL A 112 -19.51 -3.40 20.80
N VAL A 113 -19.36 -3.43 19.48
CA VAL A 113 -18.91 -2.28 18.68
C VAL A 113 -19.87 -1.11 18.79
N ARG A 114 -21.19 -1.33 18.58
CA ARG A 114 -22.20 -0.28 18.70
C ARG A 114 -22.28 0.32 20.09
N ASN A 115 -22.25 -0.50 21.13
CA ASN A 115 -22.27 -0.01 22.52
C ASN A 115 -21.10 0.95 22.78
N GLU A 116 -19.89 0.61 22.28
CA GLU A 116 -18.74 1.47 22.43
C GLU A 116 -18.85 2.76 21.60
N GLN A 117 -19.36 2.69 20.36
CA GLN A 117 -19.60 3.86 19.53
C GLN A 117 -20.61 4.82 20.19
N TYR A 118 -21.69 4.32 20.78
CA TYR A 118 -22.65 5.13 21.53
C TYR A 118 -22.08 5.67 22.84
N ARG A 119 -21.29 4.86 23.58
CA ARG A 119 -20.61 5.30 24.80
C ARG A 119 -19.62 6.43 24.53
N ALA A 120 -18.82 6.29 23.48
CA ALA A 120 -17.81 7.27 23.08
C ALA A 120 -18.37 8.44 22.25
N GLN A 121 -19.62 8.33 21.75
CA GLN A 121 -20.23 9.24 20.77
C GLN A 121 -19.32 9.47 19.58
N LYS A 122 -18.79 8.39 18.98
CA LYS A 122 -17.88 8.42 17.84
C LYS A 122 -18.19 7.29 16.87
N PHE A 123 -18.05 7.57 15.57
CA PHE A 123 -18.07 6.53 14.54
C PHE A 123 -16.79 5.68 14.58
N GLU A 124 -15.62 6.34 14.60
CA GLU A 124 -14.34 5.67 14.59
C GLU A 124 -13.98 5.17 15.99
N ILE A 125 -13.73 3.87 16.11
CA ILE A 125 -13.31 3.22 17.36
C ILE A 125 -12.30 2.12 17.07
N GLU A 126 -11.56 1.75 18.10
CA GLU A 126 -10.67 0.59 18.08
C GLU A 126 -10.75 -0.12 19.42
N LEU A 127 -11.08 -1.41 19.39
CA LEU A 127 -11.29 -2.25 20.58
C LEU A 127 -10.37 -3.45 20.55
N PHE A 128 -9.94 -3.87 21.74
CA PHE A 128 -9.14 -5.06 21.98
C PHE A 128 -9.87 -5.95 22.99
N PRO A 129 -10.88 -6.75 22.55
CA PRO A 129 -11.61 -7.65 23.44
C PRO A 129 -10.66 -8.63 24.14
N ALA A 130 -10.97 -8.98 25.37
CA ALA A 130 -10.20 -9.97 26.11
C ALA A 130 -10.30 -11.35 25.45
N ALA A 131 -9.29 -12.19 25.65
CA ALA A 131 -9.28 -13.56 25.13
C ALA A 131 -10.55 -14.32 25.58
N GLY A 132 -11.31 -14.84 24.60
CA GLY A 132 -12.57 -15.55 24.82
C GLY A 132 -13.79 -14.68 25.12
N GLU A 133 -13.65 -13.34 25.10
CA GLU A 133 -14.79 -12.43 25.26
C GLU A 133 -15.76 -12.53 24.08
N ILE A 134 -15.23 -12.58 22.87
CA ILE A 134 -16.01 -12.78 21.63
C ILE A 134 -15.44 -14.02 20.93
N PRO A 135 -15.80 -15.24 21.39
CA PRO A 135 -15.35 -16.48 20.77
C PRO A 135 -16.04 -16.68 19.42
N LEU A 136 -15.33 -17.27 18.48
CA LEU A 136 -15.83 -17.66 17.17
C LEU A 136 -15.50 -19.12 16.91
N LYS A 137 -16.47 -19.84 16.36
CA LYS A 137 -16.27 -21.20 15.86
C LYS A 137 -15.94 -21.18 14.39
N LYS A 138 -15.12 -22.11 13.96
CA LYS A 138 -14.81 -22.34 12.54
C LYS A 138 -16.08 -22.40 11.71
N GLY A 139 -16.16 -21.56 10.67
CA GLY A 139 -17.33 -21.43 9.82
C GLY A 139 -18.46 -20.56 10.38
N GLU A 140 -18.32 -20.00 11.59
CA GLU A 140 -19.30 -19.08 12.16
C GLU A 140 -19.32 -17.73 11.42
N VAL A 141 -20.51 -17.18 11.20
CA VAL A 141 -20.72 -15.87 10.56
C VAL A 141 -20.63 -14.77 11.60
N PHE A 142 -19.76 -13.78 11.40
CA PHE A 142 -19.54 -12.68 12.33
C PHE A 142 -19.58 -11.29 11.69
N ALA A 143 -19.52 -11.22 10.35
CA ALA A 143 -19.55 -9.96 9.60
C ALA A 143 -20.09 -10.16 8.19
N LEU A 144 -20.30 -9.06 7.48
CA LEU A 144 -20.69 -9.05 6.07
C LEU A 144 -19.65 -8.31 5.24
N SER A 145 -19.35 -8.82 4.03
CA SER A 145 -18.44 -8.16 3.08
C SER A 145 -18.97 -6.80 2.65
N GLY A 146 -18.08 -5.89 2.29
CA GLY A 146 -18.45 -4.53 1.94
C GLY A 146 -17.43 -3.81 1.08
N ASN A 147 -17.40 -2.48 1.23
CA ASN A 147 -16.52 -1.58 0.50
C ASN A 147 -16.06 -0.39 1.37
N THR A 148 -16.01 -0.56 2.70
CA THR A 148 -15.63 0.53 3.61
C THR A 148 -14.13 0.81 3.58
N GLY A 149 -13.72 2.02 4.00
CA GLY A 149 -12.31 2.42 4.00
C GLY A 149 -11.75 2.71 2.61
N GLY A 150 -10.48 2.38 2.40
CA GLY A 150 -9.71 2.67 1.17
C GLY A 150 -10.04 1.80 -0.04
N SER A 151 -11.06 0.95 0.03
CA SER A 151 -11.48 0.05 -1.05
C SER A 151 -12.14 0.82 -2.22
N THR A 152 -11.84 0.44 -3.45
CA THR A 152 -12.41 1.05 -4.66
C THR A 152 -13.65 0.32 -5.20
N ALA A 153 -13.85 -0.95 -4.82
CA ALA A 153 -14.99 -1.77 -5.23
C ALA A 153 -15.25 -2.86 -4.18
N PRO A 154 -16.50 -3.39 -4.08
CA PRO A 154 -16.84 -4.45 -3.13
C PRO A 154 -15.96 -5.69 -3.27
N HIS A 155 -15.27 -6.07 -2.18
CA HIS A 155 -14.45 -7.29 -2.06
C HIS A 155 -14.21 -7.61 -0.58
N LEU A 156 -13.65 -8.79 -0.30
CA LEU A 156 -13.09 -9.13 1.00
C LEU A 156 -11.57 -9.04 0.89
N HIS A 157 -10.94 -8.11 1.63
CA HIS A 157 -9.51 -8.16 1.90
C HIS A 157 -9.26 -9.08 3.09
N PHE A 158 -8.48 -10.14 2.86
CA PHE A 158 -8.20 -11.19 3.84
C PHE A 158 -6.71 -11.38 4.06
N GLU A 159 -6.27 -11.43 5.32
CA GLU A 159 -4.87 -11.69 5.67
C GLU A 159 -4.73 -12.86 6.64
N ILE A 160 -3.56 -13.50 6.59
CA ILE A 160 -3.04 -14.34 7.67
C ILE A 160 -1.79 -13.66 8.21
N ARG A 161 -1.71 -13.54 9.54
CA ARG A 161 -0.54 -12.99 10.23
C ARG A 161 0.01 -13.99 11.24
N ASP A 162 1.28 -13.86 11.54
CA ASP A 162 1.83 -14.43 12.77
C ASP A 162 1.33 -13.58 13.96
N THR A 163 0.71 -14.22 14.96
CA THR A 163 0.09 -13.49 16.08
C THR A 163 1.10 -12.71 16.92
N LYS A 164 2.36 -13.18 17.00
CA LYS A 164 3.38 -12.55 17.86
C LYS A 164 4.09 -11.39 17.18
N THR A 165 4.44 -11.55 15.92
CA THR A 165 5.20 -10.54 15.15
C THR A 165 4.29 -9.59 14.40
N GLU A 166 3.01 -9.95 14.21
CA GLU A 166 2.03 -9.29 13.33
C GLU A 166 2.48 -9.24 11.85
N HIS A 167 3.55 -9.94 11.46
CA HIS A 167 3.95 -10.02 10.07
C HIS A 167 2.87 -10.70 9.24
N ALA A 168 2.53 -10.10 8.11
CA ALA A 168 1.59 -10.69 7.17
C ALA A 168 2.27 -11.82 6.40
N GLN A 169 1.64 -12.99 6.37
CA GLN A 169 2.10 -14.20 5.70
C GLN A 169 1.28 -14.46 4.45
N ASN A 170 1.93 -14.93 3.38
CA ASN A 170 1.27 -15.17 2.12
C ASN A 170 0.21 -16.28 2.23
N PRO A 171 -1.10 -15.98 2.14
CA PRO A 171 -2.14 -16.99 2.34
C PRO A 171 -2.16 -18.07 1.24
N LEU A 172 -1.57 -17.83 0.07
CA LEU A 172 -1.40 -18.86 -0.98
C LEU A 172 -0.33 -19.90 -0.63
N VAL A 173 0.52 -19.60 0.36
CA VAL A 173 1.56 -20.51 0.87
C VAL A 173 1.14 -21.14 2.19
N TYR A 174 0.40 -20.41 3.02
CA TYR A 174 0.13 -20.80 4.41
C TYR A 174 -1.34 -21.13 4.72
N ALA A 175 -2.30 -20.81 3.83
CA ALA A 175 -3.73 -20.94 4.15
C ALA A 175 -4.58 -21.63 3.08
N PHE A 176 -4.44 -21.26 1.80
CA PHE A 176 -5.35 -21.70 0.75
C PHE A 176 -4.64 -22.30 -0.45
N ASP A 177 -5.06 -23.48 -0.84
CA ASP A 177 -4.64 -24.15 -2.08
C ASP A 177 -5.58 -23.77 -3.23
N LEU A 178 -5.41 -22.56 -3.76
CA LEU A 178 -6.18 -22.13 -4.94
C LEU A 178 -5.55 -22.71 -6.21
N PRO A 179 -6.35 -23.31 -7.12
CA PRO A 179 -5.85 -23.85 -8.38
C PRO A 179 -5.18 -22.78 -9.24
N ASP A 180 -3.97 -23.09 -9.72
CA ASP A 180 -3.23 -22.23 -10.63
C ASP A 180 -2.22 -23.04 -11.45
N LYS A 181 -2.28 -22.92 -12.78
CA LYS A 181 -1.40 -23.56 -13.76
C LYS A 181 -0.70 -22.56 -14.67
N ARG A 182 -0.94 -21.26 -14.43
CA ARG A 182 -0.38 -20.20 -15.25
C ARG A 182 0.97 -19.79 -14.67
N ALA A 183 1.98 -19.74 -15.51
CA ALA A 183 3.29 -19.22 -15.12
C ALA A 183 3.30 -17.68 -15.23
N PRO A 184 4.13 -16.98 -14.42
CA PRO A 184 4.27 -15.53 -14.50
C PRO A 184 4.60 -15.02 -15.91
N GLU A 185 4.05 -13.90 -16.30
CA GLU A 185 4.24 -13.27 -17.61
C GLU A 185 5.38 -12.25 -17.56
N LEU A 186 6.44 -12.47 -18.36
CA LEU A 186 7.56 -11.54 -18.51
C LEU A 186 7.24 -10.57 -19.65
N ARG A 187 7.26 -9.27 -19.39
CA ARG A 187 6.84 -8.25 -20.36
C ARG A 187 7.97 -7.36 -20.84
N LYS A 188 8.80 -6.86 -19.91
CA LYS A 188 9.89 -5.93 -20.21
C LYS A 188 11.06 -6.12 -19.27
N VAL A 189 12.25 -5.73 -19.70
CA VAL A 189 13.45 -5.58 -18.88
C VAL A 189 13.93 -4.14 -18.92
N LYS A 190 14.34 -3.63 -17.77
CA LYS A 190 14.94 -2.30 -17.65
C LYS A 190 16.30 -2.41 -16.97
N VAL A 191 17.29 -1.76 -17.55
CA VAL A 191 18.64 -1.66 -17.01
C VAL A 191 18.81 -0.31 -16.37
N PHE A 192 19.41 -0.25 -15.18
CA PHE A 192 19.81 0.97 -14.50
C PHE A 192 21.32 0.97 -14.29
N ALA A 193 21.97 2.10 -14.47
CA ALA A 193 23.29 2.28 -13.89
C ALA A 193 23.16 2.48 -12.39
N VAL A 194 23.97 1.79 -11.59
CA VAL A 194 23.98 1.85 -10.13
C VAL A 194 25.41 2.02 -9.60
N ASN A 195 25.53 2.63 -8.41
CA ASN A 195 26.82 2.67 -7.72
C ASN A 195 27.07 1.34 -6.96
N GLU A 196 28.21 1.22 -6.28
CA GLU A 196 28.60 0.03 -5.52
C GLU A 196 27.64 -0.29 -4.35
N GLN A 197 26.92 0.70 -3.85
CA GLN A 197 25.92 0.55 -2.77
C GLN A 197 24.53 0.20 -3.31
N GLY A 198 24.36 0.03 -4.63
CA GLY A 198 23.10 -0.26 -5.27
C GLY A 198 22.15 0.94 -5.44
N TYR A 199 22.60 2.16 -5.16
CA TYR A 199 21.83 3.37 -5.44
C TYR A 199 21.81 3.72 -6.93
N LEU A 200 20.67 4.22 -7.40
CA LEU A 200 20.48 4.59 -8.81
C LEU A 200 21.33 5.79 -9.22
N VAL A 201 21.97 5.70 -10.39
CA VAL A 201 22.58 6.86 -11.06
C VAL A 201 21.48 7.62 -11.79
N PRO A 202 21.19 8.88 -11.43
CA PRO A 202 20.08 9.63 -12.04
C PRO A 202 20.15 9.72 -13.56
N GLY A 203 18.99 9.54 -14.21
CA GLY A 203 18.84 9.68 -15.66
C GLY A 203 19.47 8.56 -16.50
N LYS A 204 20.05 7.52 -15.88
CA LYS A 204 20.70 6.42 -16.60
C LYS A 204 19.89 5.13 -16.50
N SER A 205 18.89 4.99 -17.36
CA SER A 205 18.14 3.74 -17.52
C SER A 205 17.79 3.49 -18.98
N GLN A 206 17.64 2.22 -19.36
CA GLN A 206 17.25 1.77 -20.68
C GLN A 206 16.27 0.61 -20.59
N GLU A 207 15.20 0.62 -21.39
CA GLU A 207 14.15 -0.40 -21.41
C GLU A 207 14.21 -1.22 -22.70
N SER A 208 13.86 -2.52 -22.61
CA SER A 208 13.64 -3.40 -23.76
C SER A 208 12.42 -4.29 -23.53
N VAL A 209 11.73 -4.63 -24.62
CA VAL A 209 10.55 -5.50 -24.61
C VAL A 209 10.98 -6.97 -24.58
N ILE A 210 10.29 -7.77 -23.80
CA ILE A 210 10.39 -9.22 -23.79
C ILE A 210 9.23 -9.76 -24.62
N VAL A 211 9.52 -10.66 -25.55
CA VAL A 211 8.53 -11.27 -26.44
C VAL A 211 8.36 -12.74 -26.06
N ASN A 212 7.12 -13.15 -25.87
CA ASN A 212 6.79 -14.58 -25.71
C ASN A 212 6.67 -15.23 -27.07
N THR A 213 7.51 -16.22 -27.33
CA THR A 213 7.55 -17.00 -28.58
C THR A 213 7.13 -18.45 -28.33
N LYS A 214 7.02 -19.26 -29.40
CA LYS A 214 6.73 -20.69 -29.26
C LYS A 214 7.80 -21.47 -28.47
N THR A 215 9.02 -20.93 -28.40
CA THR A 215 10.17 -21.55 -27.70
C THR A 215 10.48 -20.93 -26.33
N GLY A 216 9.67 -19.96 -25.90
CA GLY A 216 9.84 -19.25 -24.62
C GLY A 216 10.05 -17.74 -24.78
N TYR A 217 10.44 -17.10 -23.70
CA TYR A 217 10.68 -15.65 -23.67
C TYR A 217 12.03 -15.29 -24.24
N VAL A 218 12.06 -14.24 -25.07
CA VAL A 218 13.29 -13.69 -25.70
C VAL A 218 13.26 -12.16 -25.67
N ILE A 219 14.43 -11.54 -25.75
CA ILE A 219 14.58 -10.13 -26.14
C ILE A 219 15.03 -10.04 -27.59
N ALA A 220 14.80 -8.89 -28.25
CA ALA A 220 15.16 -8.73 -29.64
C ALA A 220 16.67 -8.94 -29.87
N GLY A 221 17.03 -9.93 -30.71
CA GLY A 221 18.42 -10.28 -31.05
C GLY A 221 19.20 -10.94 -29.93
N ASP A 222 18.54 -11.50 -28.91
CA ASP A 222 19.11 -12.23 -27.78
C ASP A 222 20.21 -11.47 -26.99
N THR A 223 20.43 -10.19 -27.29
CA THR A 223 21.46 -9.34 -26.70
C THR A 223 20.89 -7.97 -26.33
N LEU A 224 20.98 -7.64 -25.05
CA LEU A 224 20.65 -6.32 -24.52
C LEU A 224 21.93 -5.47 -24.50
N LYS A 225 22.05 -4.55 -25.46
CA LYS A 225 23.20 -3.64 -25.57
C LYS A 225 22.95 -2.39 -24.75
N ILE A 226 23.93 -2.03 -23.91
CA ILE A 226 23.90 -0.81 -23.09
C ILE A 226 25.10 0.10 -23.44
N PRO A 227 24.96 1.44 -23.31
CA PRO A 227 26.07 2.37 -23.49
C PRO A 227 27.22 2.13 -22.50
N ALA A 228 28.45 2.37 -22.90
CA ALA A 228 29.62 2.34 -21.99
C ALA A 228 29.43 3.24 -20.76
N SER A 229 28.69 4.34 -20.91
CA SER A 229 28.38 5.27 -19.82
C SER A 229 27.48 4.71 -18.71
N PHE A 230 26.95 3.48 -18.84
CA PHE A 230 26.27 2.75 -17.75
C PHE A 230 27.28 2.01 -16.85
N CYS A 231 28.47 1.77 -17.35
CA CYS A 231 29.54 1.12 -16.63
C CYS A 231 30.35 2.14 -15.83
N SER A 232 30.81 1.77 -14.66
CA SER A 232 31.76 2.56 -13.87
C SER A 232 32.74 1.62 -13.17
N SER A 233 33.91 2.14 -12.77
CA SER A 233 34.98 1.33 -12.17
C SER A 233 34.59 0.73 -10.82
N PHE A 234 33.65 1.34 -10.09
CA PHE A 234 33.20 0.92 -8.75
C PHE A 234 31.70 0.64 -8.65
N GLY A 235 30.96 0.80 -9.73
CA GLY A 235 29.55 0.51 -9.80
C GLY A 235 29.29 -0.59 -10.82
N GLY A 236 28.05 -0.65 -11.26
CA GLY A 236 27.61 -1.65 -12.23
C GLY A 236 26.25 -1.30 -12.78
N VAL A 237 25.54 -2.34 -13.17
CA VAL A 237 24.15 -2.21 -13.61
C VAL A 237 23.24 -3.08 -12.75
N GLY A 238 22.03 -2.60 -12.50
CA GLY A 238 20.93 -3.33 -11.91
C GLY A 238 19.85 -3.61 -12.94
N LEU A 239 19.23 -4.79 -12.87
CA LEU A 239 18.13 -5.17 -13.75
C LEU A 239 16.79 -5.08 -13.00
N ALA A 240 15.76 -4.60 -13.68
CA ALA A 240 14.39 -4.70 -13.22
C ALA A 240 13.51 -5.30 -14.32
N PHE A 241 12.53 -6.10 -13.92
CA PHE A 241 11.68 -6.80 -14.87
C PHE A 241 10.22 -6.46 -14.59
N ASP A 242 9.49 -6.08 -15.62
CA ASP A 242 8.04 -5.93 -15.59
C ASP A 242 7.42 -7.31 -15.70
N ILE A 243 6.93 -7.81 -14.56
CA ILE A 243 6.38 -9.16 -14.41
C ILE A 243 5.01 -9.06 -13.76
N ILE A 244 4.05 -9.79 -14.29
CA ILE A 244 2.77 -10.00 -13.64
C ILE A 244 2.49 -11.50 -13.55
N ASP A 245 1.63 -11.84 -12.64
CA ASP A 245 1.06 -13.17 -12.56
C ASP A 245 -0.45 -13.14 -12.82
N ARG A 246 -1.08 -14.30 -13.10
CA ARG A 246 -2.53 -14.43 -13.24
C ARG A 246 -2.94 -15.83 -12.77
N LEU A 247 -3.93 -15.89 -11.91
CA LEU A 247 -4.50 -17.18 -11.52
C LEU A 247 -5.54 -17.67 -12.54
N ASP A 248 -5.73 -18.99 -12.62
CA ASP A 248 -6.61 -19.64 -13.59
C ASP A 248 -8.04 -19.08 -13.65
N ALA A 249 -8.59 -18.65 -12.51
CA ALA A 249 -9.98 -18.22 -12.40
C ALA A 249 -10.23 -16.73 -12.76
N ALA A 250 -9.17 -15.93 -13.04
CA ALA A 250 -9.33 -14.51 -13.29
C ALA A 250 -8.27 -13.93 -14.25
N GLU A 251 -8.68 -13.00 -15.10
CA GLU A 251 -7.78 -12.32 -16.06
C GLU A 251 -7.08 -11.08 -15.51
N ASN A 252 -7.42 -10.62 -14.31
CA ASN A 252 -6.75 -9.47 -13.72
C ASN A 252 -5.30 -9.83 -13.34
N PRO A 253 -4.35 -8.89 -13.52
CA PRO A 253 -2.99 -9.09 -13.10
C PRO A 253 -2.89 -9.20 -11.57
N CYS A 254 -2.02 -10.08 -11.14
CA CYS A 254 -1.60 -10.30 -9.76
C CYS A 254 -0.09 -9.99 -9.62
N GLY A 255 0.39 -9.87 -8.39
CA GLY A 255 1.81 -9.66 -8.07
C GLY A 255 2.63 -10.93 -8.20
N LEU A 256 3.90 -10.76 -8.41
CA LEU A 256 4.90 -11.82 -8.51
C LEU A 256 5.20 -12.42 -7.12
N TYR A 257 5.35 -13.74 -7.06
CA TYR A 257 5.79 -14.43 -5.84
C TYR A 257 7.30 -14.44 -5.67
N GLY A 258 8.06 -14.84 -6.71
CA GLY A 258 9.50 -14.88 -6.57
C GLY A 258 10.29 -14.87 -7.87
N THR A 259 11.59 -14.50 -7.76
CA THR A 259 12.56 -14.55 -8.86
C THR A 259 13.94 -15.00 -8.37
N TYR A 260 14.70 -15.56 -9.33
CA TYR A 260 16.16 -15.70 -9.25
C TYR A 260 16.80 -15.06 -10.47
N LEU A 261 17.90 -14.33 -10.25
CA LEU A 261 18.76 -13.79 -11.30
C LEU A 261 20.13 -14.46 -11.22
N VAL A 262 20.52 -15.10 -12.32
CA VAL A 262 21.82 -15.77 -12.48
C VAL A 262 22.62 -15.04 -13.55
N VAL A 263 23.88 -14.74 -13.28
CA VAL A 263 24.83 -14.11 -14.21
C VAL A 263 26.07 -14.98 -14.31
N ASP A 264 26.43 -15.42 -15.51
CA ASP A 264 27.59 -16.28 -15.82
C ASP A 264 27.66 -17.57 -14.96
N ARG A 265 26.56 -18.09 -14.43
CA ARG A 265 26.39 -19.25 -13.53
C ARG A 265 26.28 -18.92 -12.05
N ASP A 266 26.53 -17.68 -11.63
CA ASP A 266 26.39 -17.26 -10.22
C ASP A 266 25.01 -16.66 -9.97
N THR A 267 24.34 -17.11 -8.92
CA THR A 267 23.08 -16.47 -8.47
C THR A 267 23.43 -15.15 -7.80
N VAL A 268 23.12 -14.04 -8.47
CA VAL A 268 23.45 -12.69 -7.98
C VAL A 268 22.30 -12.03 -7.24
N PHE A 269 21.07 -12.55 -7.37
CA PHE A 269 19.89 -12.03 -6.67
C PHE A 269 18.80 -13.09 -6.58
N GLY A 270 18.05 -13.05 -5.48
CA GLY A 270 16.85 -13.83 -5.29
C GLY A 270 15.84 -13.08 -4.43
N GLN A 271 14.57 -13.28 -4.70
CA GLN A 271 13.48 -12.75 -3.87
C GLN A 271 12.31 -13.72 -3.79
N ARG A 272 11.59 -13.68 -2.66
CA ARG A 272 10.39 -14.48 -2.43
C ARG A 272 9.48 -13.83 -1.38
N THR A 273 8.18 -13.68 -1.71
CA THR A 273 7.20 -13.01 -0.86
C THR A 273 6.41 -14.01 -0.01
N ASP A 274 7.08 -14.65 0.96
CA ASP A 274 6.44 -15.54 1.95
C ASP A 274 5.79 -14.73 3.08
N GLU A 275 6.50 -13.71 3.54
CA GLU A 275 6.15 -12.90 4.71
C GLU A 275 6.65 -11.47 4.51
N ILE A 276 5.89 -10.50 4.99
CA ILE A 276 6.24 -9.08 4.93
C ILE A 276 5.86 -8.39 6.25
N SER A 277 6.83 -7.66 6.82
CA SER A 277 6.61 -6.78 7.96
C SER A 277 5.86 -5.51 7.56
N PHE A 278 4.92 -5.06 8.40
CA PHE A 278 4.26 -3.76 8.20
C PHE A 278 5.25 -2.59 8.34
N GLU A 279 6.26 -2.73 9.17
CA GLU A 279 7.32 -1.73 9.35
C GLU A 279 8.09 -1.50 8.06
N HIS A 280 8.40 -2.57 7.33
CA HIS A 280 9.19 -2.50 6.11
C HIS A 280 8.36 -2.45 4.81
N SER A 281 7.03 -2.62 4.88
CA SER A 281 6.16 -2.66 3.69
C SER A 281 6.32 -1.46 2.76
N ARG A 282 6.61 -0.26 3.31
CA ARG A 282 6.85 0.94 2.50
C ARG A 282 8.14 0.90 1.67
N TYR A 283 9.08 0.01 1.97
CA TYR A 283 10.27 -0.22 1.14
C TYR A 283 9.95 -0.85 -0.23
N VAL A 284 8.67 -1.16 -0.51
CA VAL A 284 8.18 -1.38 -1.87
C VAL A 284 8.63 -0.27 -2.82
N ASN A 285 8.72 0.98 -2.33
CA ASN A 285 9.15 2.13 -3.12
C ASN A 285 10.65 2.10 -3.49
N SER A 286 11.47 1.40 -2.71
CA SER A 286 12.86 1.10 -3.08
C SER A 286 12.97 -0.12 -3.99
N HIS A 287 12.06 -1.10 -3.81
CA HIS A 287 12.05 -2.35 -4.58
C HIS A 287 11.53 -2.19 -6.01
N ARG A 288 10.57 -1.29 -6.24
CA ARG A 288 9.98 -1.09 -7.56
C ARG A 288 10.59 0.10 -8.32
N ASP A 289 10.41 0.15 -9.64
CA ASP A 289 10.69 1.35 -10.43
C ASP A 289 9.54 2.37 -10.29
N LEU A 290 9.83 3.49 -9.63
CA LEU A 290 8.86 4.57 -9.42
C LEU A 290 8.58 5.41 -10.67
N SER A 291 9.46 5.37 -11.68
CA SER A 291 9.27 6.13 -12.92
C SER A 291 8.25 5.51 -13.88
N ALA A 292 7.92 4.23 -13.67
CA ALA A 292 7.07 3.42 -14.55
C ALA A 292 5.66 3.26 -13.96
N MET A 293 4.84 4.32 -14.02
CA MET A 293 3.44 4.25 -13.57
C MET A 293 2.65 3.20 -14.35
N GLY A 294 1.92 2.32 -13.63
CA GLY A 294 1.09 1.27 -14.23
C GLY A 294 1.80 -0.02 -14.63
N ASN A 295 3.13 -0.09 -14.54
CA ASN A 295 3.91 -1.30 -14.75
C ASN A 295 4.36 -1.92 -13.42
N GLN A 296 4.53 -3.25 -13.39
CA GLN A 296 4.95 -4.02 -12.22
C GLN A 296 6.45 -4.36 -12.34
N TYR A 297 7.29 -3.31 -12.33
CA TYR A 297 8.74 -3.50 -12.35
C TYR A 297 9.28 -3.91 -10.99
N HIS A 298 9.69 -5.15 -10.87
CA HIS A 298 10.45 -5.68 -9.73
C HIS A 298 11.94 -5.50 -10.00
N LYS A 299 12.63 -4.75 -9.15
CA LYS A 299 14.10 -4.67 -9.19
C LYS A 299 14.69 -6.01 -8.77
N SER A 300 15.57 -6.58 -9.60
CA SER A 300 16.42 -7.71 -9.24
C SER A 300 17.77 -7.24 -8.71
N PHE A 301 17.76 -6.14 -7.98
CA PHE A 301 18.85 -5.58 -7.19
C PHE A 301 18.27 -4.73 -6.06
N ARG A 302 19.08 -4.47 -5.05
CA ARG A 302 18.70 -3.60 -3.92
C ARG A 302 19.84 -2.66 -3.54
N ASN A 303 19.54 -1.56 -2.90
CA ASN A 303 20.55 -0.77 -2.22
C ASN A 303 20.78 -1.29 -0.79
N ILE A 304 21.90 -0.88 -0.19
CA ILE A 304 22.32 -1.32 1.16
C ILE A 304 21.34 -0.94 2.26
N SER A 305 20.51 0.10 2.05
CA SER A 305 19.55 0.62 3.03
C SER A 305 18.17 -0.03 2.95
N ASN A 306 17.98 -1.03 2.07
CA ASN A 306 16.70 -1.72 1.91
C ASN A 306 16.62 -2.98 2.77
N PRO A 307 15.85 -2.97 3.89
CA PRO A 307 15.79 -4.05 4.87
C PRO A 307 14.71 -5.10 4.58
N LEU A 308 14.08 -5.09 3.40
CA LEU A 308 12.98 -6.02 3.10
C LEU A 308 13.40 -7.48 3.28
N GLU A 309 12.58 -8.22 4.00
CA GLU A 309 12.77 -9.64 4.33
C GLU A 309 12.56 -10.58 3.14
N ILE A 310 12.04 -10.06 2.03
CA ILE A 310 11.76 -10.83 0.82
C ILE A 310 13.02 -11.28 0.06
N TYR A 311 14.19 -10.68 0.35
CA TYR A 311 15.43 -10.98 -0.36
C TYR A 311 16.10 -12.26 0.16
N LEU A 312 16.58 -13.09 -0.76
CA LEU A 312 17.24 -14.35 -0.50
C LEU A 312 18.76 -14.15 -0.56
N GLY A 313 19.41 -14.10 0.61
CA GLY A 313 20.85 -13.83 0.73
C GLY A 313 21.20 -12.34 0.81
N ASP A 314 22.51 -12.07 0.94
CA ASP A 314 23.03 -10.72 1.22
C ASP A 314 23.48 -9.94 -0.01
N GLN A 315 23.43 -10.55 -1.18
CA GLN A 315 23.89 -9.96 -2.44
C GLN A 315 22.98 -8.80 -2.86
N LEU A 316 23.61 -7.74 -3.40
CA LEU A 316 22.89 -6.56 -3.85
C LEU A 316 22.28 -6.72 -5.26
N GLY A 317 22.64 -7.75 -6.03
CA GLY A 317 22.18 -7.93 -7.40
C GLY A 317 22.82 -6.95 -8.41
N VAL A 318 23.91 -6.30 -8.01
CA VAL A 318 24.67 -5.40 -8.90
C VAL A 318 25.55 -6.24 -9.83
N ILE A 319 25.42 -6.03 -11.13
CA ILE A 319 26.21 -6.72 -12.16
C ILE A 319 27.35 -5.79 -12.58
N HIS A 320 28.59 -6.19 -12.22
CA HIS A 320 29.77 -5.48 -12.66
C HIS A 320 30.07 -5.83 -14.12
N LEU A 321 30.18 -4.81 -14.97
CA LEU A 321 30.36 -4.95 -16.41
C LEU A 321 31.26 -3.81 -16.91
N LEU A 322 32.35 -4.15 -17.59
CA LEU A 322 33.25 -3.18 -18.20
C LEU A 322 32.84 -2.85 -19.64
N PRO A 323 33.20 -1.66 -20.17
CA PRO A 323 32.98 -1.34 -21.59
C PRO A 323 33.57 -2.42 -22.52
N GLY A 324 32.77 -2.92 -23.45
CA GLY A 324 33.11 -4.00 -24.37
C GLY A 324 32.87 -5.42 -23.81
N GLU A 325 32.57 -5.56 -22.54
CA GLU A 325 32.31 -6.86 -21.91
C GLU A 325 30.87 -7.34 -22.15
N SER A 326 30.67 -8.66 -22.12
CA SER A 326 29.37 -9.32 -22.21
C SER A 326 29.20 -10.35 -21.13
N LYS A 327 28.00 -10.48 -20.58
CA LYS A 327 27.65 -11.49 -19.57
C LYS A 327 26.36 -12.20 -19.96
N GLN A 328 26.30 -13.49 -19.69
CA GLN A 328 25.06 -14.25 -19.84
C GLN A 328 24.17 -14.01 -18.61
N VAL A 329 22.91 -13.65 -18.85
CA VAL A 329 21.92 -13.38 -17.82
C VAL A 329 20.76 -14.38 -17.97
N GLN A 330 20.37 -15.00 -16.85
CA GLN A 330 19.19 -15.85 -16.78
C GLN A 330 18.29 -15.34 -15.66
N LEU A 331 17.03 -15.04 -15.99
CA LEU A 331 15.95 -14.77 -15.04
C LEU A 331 15.03 -15.99 -14.97
N THR A 332 14.71 -16.42 -13.76
CA THR A 332 13.61 -17.34 -13.47
C THR A 332 12.59 -16.63 -12.59
N ALA A 333 11.35 -16.50 -13.06
CA ALA A 333 10.21 -16.03 -12.28
C ALA A 333 9.29 -17.21 -11.95
N TYR A 334 8.73 -17.25 -10.75
CA TYR A 334 7.90 -18.36 -10.30
C TYR A 334 6.79 -17.91 -9.35
N ASP A 335 5.70 -18.68 -9.34
CA ASP A 335 4.55 -18.50 -8.45
C ASP A 335 4.58 -19.45 -7.23
N PRO A 336 3.60 -19.37 -6.29
CA PRO A 336 3.54 -20.25 -5.13
C PRO A 336 3.24 -21.73 -5.48
N ARG A 337 2.77 -22.03 -6.70
CA ARG A 337 2.46 -23.40 -7.19
C ARG A 337 3.65 -24.04 -7.91
N GLY A 338 4.72 -23.28 -8.15
CA GLY A 338 5.92 -23.74 -8.83
C GLY A 338 5.83 -23.63 -10.36
N ASN A 339 4.82 -22.94 -10.91
CA ASN A 339 4.82 -22.60 -12.33
C ASN A 339 5.92 -21.57 -12.59
N THR A 340 6.73 -21.77 -13.64
CA THR A 340 7.94 -20.98 -13.89
C THR A 340 7.98 -20.38 -15.28
N SER A 341 8.55 -19.17 -15.39
CA SER A 341 8.92 -18.54 -16.63
C SER A 341 10.40 -18.19 -16.62
N ASN A 342 11.09 -18.50 -17.73
CA ASN A 342 12.53 -18.31 -17.87
C ASN A 342 12.84 -17.38 -19.04
N LEU A 343 13.85 -16.51 -18.86
CA LEU A 343 14.42 -15.66 -19.89
C LEU A 343 15.94 -15.77 -19.83
N VAL A 344 16.58 -16.05 -20.97
CA VAL A 344 18.05 -16.05 -21.10
C VAL A 344 18.44 -15.06 -22.19
N PHE A 345 19.41 -14.21 -21.90
CA PHE A 345 19.95 -13.24 -22.85
C PHE A 345 21.40 -12.85 -22.54
N VAL A 346 22.04 -12.18 -23.50
CA VAL A 346 23.37 -11.59 -23.29
C VAL A 346 23.19 -10.11 -22.95
N LEU A 347 23.79 -9.68 -21.84
CA LEU A 347 23.93 -8.27 -21.48
C LEU A 347 25.33 -7.81 -21.96
N GLN A 348 25.37 -6.84 -22.90
CA GLN A 348 26.59 -6.36 -23.51
C GLN A 348 26.77 -4.86 -23.30
N ALA A 349 27.87 -4.45 -22.68
CA ALA A 349 28.31 -3.07 -22.68
C ALA A 349 29.01 -2.74 -24.00
N LEU A 350 28.59 -1.67 -24.67
CA LEU A 350 29.25 -1.18 -25.86
C LEU A 350 30.65 -0.65 -25.53
N PRO A 351 31.63 -0.75 -26.45
CA PRO A 351 32.93 -0.10 -26.28
C PRO A 351 32.78 1.42 -26.11
N GLY A 352 33.63 2.03 -25.31
CA GLY A 352 33.63 3.48 -25.07
C GLY A 352 34.17 3.84 -23.68
N GLU A 353 34.07 5.09 -23.32
CA GLU A 353 34.48 5.56 -22.01
C GLU A 353 33.42 5.25 -20.95
N PRO A 354 33.82 4.65 -19.82
CA PRO A 354 32.91 4.43 -18.68
C PRO A 354 32.50 5.76 -18.05
N ALA A 355 31.39 5.76 -17.33
CA ALA A 355 31.03 6.92 -16.53
C ALA A 355 32.01 7.09 -15.35
N PRO A 356 32.28 8.32 -14.91
CA PRO A 356 32.91 8.55 -13.63
C PRO A 356 32.03 7.96 -12.52
N ASN A 357 32.67 7.57 -11.42
CA ASN A 357 31.92 7.03 -10.29
C ASN A 357 30.88 8.03 -9.77
N TYR A 358 29.66 7.56 -9.64
CA TYR A 358 28.61 8.32 -9.00
C TYR A 358 28.73 8.14 -7.48
N ASN A 359 29.44 9.05 -6.87
CA ASN A 359 29.57 9.14 -5.43
C ASN A 359 29.42 10.62 -5.03
N PRO A 360 28.18 11.16 -5.05
CA PRO A 360 27.95 12.55 -4.72
C PRO A 360 28.33 12.81 -3.26
N SER A 361 28.92 13.99 -2.97
CA SER A 361 29.30 14.36 -1.60
C SER A 361 28.08 14.56 -0.72
N SER A 362 28.19 14.29 0.58
CA SER A 362 27.14 14.53 1.59
C SER A 362 26.76 16.03 1.71
N GLU A 363 27.61 16.94 1.24
CA GLU A 363 27.28 18.36 1.17
C GLU A 363 26.26 18.70 0.08
N GLN A 364 26.22 17.89 -1.00
CA GLN A 364 25.34 18.08 -2.15
C GLN A 364 24.12 17.18 -2.14
N TYR A 365 24.17 16.08 -1.37
CA TYR A 365 23.12 15.06 -1.32
C TYR A 365 22.76 14.68 0.11
N TRP A 366 21.48 14.48 0.35
CA TRP A 366 20.98 13.83 1.55
C TRP A 366 20.91 12.31 1.29
N TYR A 367 21.60 11.53 2.11
CA TYR A 367 21.63 10.07 2.06
C TYR A 367 20.59 9.45 3.00
N PRO A 368 20.03 8.28 2.65
CA PRO A 368 19.04 7.61 3.49
C PRO A 368 19.49 7.37 4.93
N GLU A 369 20.76 7.02 5.16
CA GLU A 369 21.34 6.71 6.46
C GLU A 369 21.50 7.93 7.38
N GLU A 370 21.42 9.13 6.80
CA GLU A 370 21.64 10.37 7.53
C GLU A 370 20.34 11.06 7.93
N PRO A 371 20.25 11.65 9.13
CA PRO A 371 19.18 12.57 9.46
C PRO A 371 19.31 13.85 8.64
N PHE A 372 18.21 14.50 8.38
CA PHE A 372 18.19 15.76 7.65
C PHE A 372 17.57 16.87 8.48
N LEU A 373 18.28 18.00 8.57
CA LEU A 373 17.76 19.23 9.15
C LEU A 373 18.11 20.40 8.24
N ARG A 374 17.11 21.11 7.78
CA ARG A 374 17.28 22.39 7.08
C ARG A 374 16.46 23.45 7.79
N THR A 375 17.14 24.48 8.25
CA THR A 375 16.54 25.63 8.91
C THR A 375 16.77 26.87 8.05
N TYR A 376 15.71 27.62 7.84
CA TYR A 376 15.73 28.92 7.22
C TYR A 376 15.04 29.94 8.14
N LYS A 377 15.10 31.21 7.83
CA LYS A 377 14.63 32.31 8.73
C LYS A 377 13.22 32.08 9.29
N ASN A 378 12.30 31.54 8.49
CA ASN A 378 10.88 31.36 8.79
C ASN A 378 10.32 29.96 8.54
N TRP A 379 11.19 28.97 8.29
CA TRP A 379 10.78 27.57 8.15
C TRP A 379 11.89 26.61 8.54
N GLU A 380 11.49 25.40 8.90
CA GLU A 380 12.36 24.29 9.24
C GLU A 380 11.78 22.99 8.68
N VAL A 381 12.62 22.15 8.10
CA VAL A 381 12.27 20.76 7.74
C VAL A 381 13.25 19.82 8.41
N LYS A 382 12.71 18.86 9.17
CA LYS A 382 13.46 17.84 9.87
C LYS A 382 12.99 16.44 9.44
N ALA A 383 13.94 15.55 9.18
CA ALA A 383 13.70 14.15 8.90
C ALA A 383 14.70 13.27 9.64
N ASP A 384 14.26 12.11 10.11
CA ASP A 384 15.13 11.11 10.71
C ASP A 384 15.85 10.31 9.63
N SER A 385 16.91 9.58 10.00
CA SER A 385 17.57 8.60 9.13
C SER A 385 16.54 7.61 8.55
N PHE A 386 16.77 7.18 7.34
CA PHE A 386 15.88 6.30 6.57
C PHE A 386 14.49 6.90 6.29
N SER A 387 14.41 8.23 6.12
CA SER A 387 13.18 8.89 5.67
C SER A 387 13.01 8.93 4.14
N ILE A 388 14.09 8.69 3.40
CA ILE A 388 14.13 8.56 1.92
C ILE A 388 14.71 7.21 1.52
N TYR A 389 14.54 6.81 0.25
CA TYR A 389 14.99 5.52 -0.27
C TYR A 389 16.25 5.59 -1.11
N GLU A 390 16.51 6.74 -1.75
CA GLU A 390 17.64 6.99 -2.66
C GLU A 390 18.26 8.32 -2.26
N PRO A 391 19.57 8.54 -2.49
CA PRO A 391 20.20 9.82 -2.26
C PRO A 391 19.50 10.94 -3.02
N PHE A 392 19.26 12.06 -2.37
CA PHE A 392 18.53 13.18 -2.92
C PHE A 392 19.41 14.45 -2.97
N ALA A 393 19.46 15.10 -4.17
CA ALA A 393 20.22 16.34 -4.33
C ALA A 393 19.62 17.47 -3.49
N VAL A 394 20.45 18.07 -2.66
CA VAL A 394 20.08 19.18 -1.77
C VAL A 394 20.38 20.48 -2.49
N SER A 395 19.35 21.12 -3.07
CA SER A 395 19.49 22.45 -3.66
C SER A 395 19.13 23.53 -2.64
N GLU A 396 19.71 24.73 -2.79
CA GLU A 396 19.29 25.89 -2.02
C GLU A 396 17.93 26.38 -2.48
N HIS A 397 16.94 26.28 -1.59
CA HIS A 397 15.59 26.81 -1.84
C HIS A 397 15.26 27.86 -0.78
N THR A 398 14.72 28.98 -1.22
CA THR A 398 14.19 30.04 -0.34
C THR A 398 12.83 29.67 0.25
N MET A 399 12.15 28.64 -0.28
CA MET A 399 10.86 28.14 0.19
C MET A 399 11.00 26.75 0.77
N PRO A 400 10.12 26.37 1.73
CA PRO A 400 10.12 25.02 2.30
C PRO A 400 9.84 23.97 1.20
N HIS A 401 10.88 23.25 0.84
CA HIS A 401 10.83 22.20 -0.17
C HIS A 401 11.65 21.00 0.27
N ILE A 402 11.14 19.82 0.04
CA ILE A 402 11.88 18.57 0.22
C ILE A 402 11.46 17.58 -0.87
N CYS A 403 12.43 17.13 -1.65
CA CYS A 403 12.23 16.20 -2.76
C CYS A 403 11.15 16.66 -3.77
N ASP A 404 11.04 15.95 -4.87
CA ASP A 404 9.94 16.17 -5.81
C ASP A 404 8.61 15.70 -5.23
N VAL A 405 7.51 16.34 -5.61
CA VAL A 405 6.14 16.02 -5.16
C VAL A 405 5.77 14.54 -5.34
N SER A 406 6.42 13.86 -6.28
CA SER A 406 6.19 12.44 -6.56
C SER A 406 7.04 11.49 -5.72
N THR A 407 8.04 12.00 -4.99
CA THR A 407 8.96 11.19 -4.21
C THR A 407 8.25 10.61 -2.98
N PRO A 408 8.13 9.30 -2.83
CA PRO A 408 7.58 8.72 -1.61
C PRO A 408 8.59 8.86 -0.47
N LEU A 409 8.11 9.14 0.72
CA LEU A 409 8.93 9.14 1.93
C LEU A 409 8.67 7.88 2.75
N GLN A 410 9.73 7.29 3.31
CA GLN A 410 9.61 6.12 4.20
C GLN A 410 9.01 6.51 5.55
N LYS A 411 9.55 7.55 6.18
CA LYS A 411 9.09 8.06 7.46
C LYS A 411 8.42 9.42 7.30
N ARG A 412 7.64 9.81 8.29
CA ARG A 412 7.11 11.16 8.33
C ARG A 412 8.22 12.15 8.64
N ILE A 413 8.28 13.21 7.86
CA ILE A 413 9.11 14.38 8.13
C ILE A 413 8.32 15.40 8.95
N THR A 414 9.02 16.24 9.71
CA THR A 414 8.43 17.37 10.41
C THR A 414 8.70 18.63 9.62
N VAL A 415 7.65 19.39 9.33
CA VAL A 415 7.71 20.71 8.69
C VAL A 415 7.21 21.74 9.68
N ARG A 416 8.01 22.77 9.92
CA ARG A 416 7.65 23.92 10.78
C ARG A 416 7.73 25.20 9.98
N MET A 417 6.73 26.05 10.13
CA MET A 417 6.65 27.33 9.44
C MET A 417 6.25 28.41 10.44
N LYS A 418 6.99 29.51 10.47
CA LYS A 418 6.73 30.62 11.37
C LYS A 418 5.49 31.38 10.90
N LEU A 419 4.52 31.53 11.78
CA LEU A 419 3.32 32.32 11.52
C LEU A 419 3.57 33.77 11.94
N GLU A 420 3.91 34.62 10.97
CA GLU A 420 4.16 36.03 11.19
C GLU A 420 2.87 36.84 10.97
N HIS A 421 2.50 37.70 11.93
CA HIS A 421 1.35 38.60 11.85
C HIS A 421 0.02 37.92 11.46
N PRO A 422 -0.50 36.97 12.26
CA PRO A 422 -1.78 36.33 11.96
C PRO A 422 -2.90 37.37 11.90
N LYS A 423 -3.75 37.27 10.87
CA LYS A 423 -4.90 38.19 10.65
C LYS A 423 -6.14 37.79 11.43
N THR A 424 -6.19 36.54 11.89
CA THR A 424 -7.31 35.92 12.59
C THR A 424 -6.78 34.94 13.63
N ASP A 425 -7.66 34.16 14.26
CA ASP A 425 -7.30 33.11 15.21
C ASP A 425 -6.27 32.14 14.59
N VAL A 426 -5.24 31.82 15.32
CA VAL A 426 -4.15 30.94 14.89
C VAL A 426 -4.62 29.54 14.49
N GLN A 427 -5.76 29.08 15.02
CA GLN A 427 -6.38 27.81 14.66
C GLN A 427 -6.90 27.78 13.22
N LYS A 428 -7.09 28.95 12.57
CA LYS A 428 -7.50 29.05 11.17
C LYS A 428 -6.36 28.81 10.17
N TYR A 429 -5.14 28.66 10.65
CA TYR A 429 -3.98 28.46 9.79
C TYR A 429 -3.51 27.01 9.82
N TYR A 430 -3.12 26.51 8.65
CA TYR A 430 -2.57 25.17 8.49
C TYR A 430 -1.43 25.16 7.48
N ILE A 431 -0.59 24.13 7.55
CA ILE A 431 0.41 23.84 6.52
C ILE A 431 -0.23 23.00 5.44
N ALA A 432 -0.07 23.40 4.18
CA ALA A 432 -0.46 22.61 3.02
C ALA A 432 0.77 22.19 2.22
N VAL A 433 0.71 21.00 1.62
CA VAL A 433 1.68 20.50 0.64
C VAL A 433 1.08 20.56 -0.76
N THR A 434 1.88 20.97 -1.75
CA THR A 434 1.47 20.99 -3.15
C THR A 434 1.34 19.56 -3.69
N THR A 435 0.24 19.24 -4.36
CA THR A 435 0.00 17.94 -4.99
C THR A 435 0.60 17.88 -6.41
N LYS A 436 0.70 16.67 -7.00
CA LYS A 436 1.16 16.47 -8.38
C LYS A 436 0.35 17.27 -9.43
N THR A 437 -0.91 17.52 -9.15
CA THR A 437 -1.82 18.30 -10.04
C THR A 437 -1.76 19.80 -9.78
N GLY A 438 -0.87 20.27 -8.89
CA GLY A 438 -0.72 21.67 -8.52
C GLY A 438 -1.70 22.15 -7.44
N GLY A 439 -2.66 21.32 -7.03
CA GLY A 439 -3.55 21.62 -5.91
C GLY A 439 -2.82 21.62 -4.56
N LYS A 440 -3.52 22.01 -3.51
CA LYS A 440 -3.01 22.02 -2.15
C LYS A 440 -3.73 20.97 -1.30
N LYS A 441 -2.95 20.16 -0.57
CA LYS A 441 -3.46 19.20 0.40
C LYS A 441 -3.16 19.72 1.79
N ALA A 442 -4.20 19.91 2.60
CA ALA A 442 -4.07 20.27 4.00
C ALA A 442 -3.36 19.16 4.79
N LEU A 443 -2.53 19.56 5.75
CA LEU A 443 -1.87 18.68 6.69
C LEU A 443 -2.42 18.98 8.10
N THR A 444 -2.59 17.93 8.90
CA THR A 444 -2.89 18.11 10.33
C THR A 444 -1.78 18.94 10.95
N THR A 445 -2.15 20.12 11.43
CA THR A 445 -1.22 21.16 11.84
C THR A 445 -1.46 21.56 13.31
N ASN A 446 -0.38 21.68 14.07
CA ASN A 446 -0.39 22.20 15.42
C ASN A 446 0.26 23.59 15.45
N TYR A 447 -0.24 24.47 16.30
CA TYR A 447 0.40 25.76 16.57
C TYR A 447 1.07 25.75 17.94
N ARG A 448 2.32 26.16 17.97
CA ARG A 448 3.08 26.31 19.21
C ARG A 448 4.17 27.40 19.09
N ASP A 449 4.21 28.32 20.04
CA ASP A 449 5.27 29.34 20.18
C ASP A 449 5.57 30.14 18.90
N GLY A 450 4.53 30.53 18.16
CA GLY A 450 4.67 31.29 16.92
C GLY A 450 4.91 30.43 15.68
N TRP A 451 4.94 29.11 15.82
CA TRP A 451 5.18 28.15 14.72
C TRP A 451 3.98 27.25 14.46
N LEU A 452 3.69 27.06 13.20
CA LEU A 452 2.86 25.94 12.73
C LEU A 452 3.77 24.73 12.53
N GLU A 453 3.32 23.56 12.96
CA GLU A 453 4.05 22.28 12.82
C GLU A 453 3.13 21.21 12.25
N ALA A 454 3.60 20.52 11.22
CA ALA A 454 2.93 19.36 10.64
C ALA A 454 3.91 18.20 10.44
N LYS A 455 3.43 16.96 10.66
CA LYS A 455 4.17 15.73 10.34
C LYS A 455 3.53 15.07 9.13
N THR A 456 4.32 14.80 8.08
CA THR A 456 3.83 14.28 6.82
C THR A 456 4.81 13.32 6.16
N ASN A 457 4.29 12.37 5.38
CA ASN A 457 5.06 11.54 4.46
C ASN A 457 4.85 11.96 2.98
N ASN A 458 4.30 13.15 2.76
CA ASN A 458 4.24 13.77 1.44
C ASN A 458 5.46 14.67 1.25
N ALA A 459 6.19 14.48 0.15
CA ALA A 459 7.25 15.37 -0.31
C ALA A 459 6.67 16.54 -1.13
N GLY A 460 7.48 17.55 -1.40
CA GLY A 460 7.14 18.70 -2.24
C GLY A 460 7.26 20.06 -1.57
N ASN A 461 6.53 21.03 -2.10
CA ASN A 461 6.52 22.41 -1.60
C ASN A 461 5.46 22.58 -0.52
N PHE A 462 5.85 23.22 0.58
CA PHE A 462 4.97 23.51 1.71
C PHE A 462 4.63 25.01 1.75
N SER A 463 3.43 25.33 2.22
CA SER A 463 2.97 26.71 2.37
C SER A 463 1.96 26.84 3.50
N ILE A 464 1.93 28.00 4.16
CA ILE A 464 0.86 28.34 5.11
C ILE A 464 -0.40 28.69 4.31
N GLN A 465 -1.51 28.13 4.70
CA GLN A 465 -2.85 28.44 4.20
C GLN A 465 -3.75 28.85 5.38
N MET A 466 -4.88 29.45 5.05
CA MET A 466 -5.88 29.89 6.02
C MET A 466 -7.26 29.38 5.57
N ASP A 467 -8.07 28.97 6.54
CA ASP A 467 -9.44 28.53 6.32
C ASP A 467 -10.38 29.14 7.36
N GLU A 468 -11.26 30.01 6.88
CA GLU A 468 -12.35 30.63 7.66
C GLU A 468 -13.73 30.21 7.09
N THR A 469 -13.75 29.28 6.14
CA THR A 469 -14.96 28.88 5.41
C THR A 469 -15.55 27.62 6.05
N PRO A 470 -16.74 27.67 6.64
CA PRO A 470 -17.35 26.48 7.22
C PRO A 470 -17.72 25.42 6.17
N PRO A 471 -17.75 24.13 6.55
CA PRO A 471 -18.21 23.04 5.70
C PRO A 471 -19.61 23.27 5.14
N VAL A 472 -19.89 22.69 3.97
CA VAL A 472 -21.22 22.78 3.32
C VAL A 472 -21.98 21.48 3.55
N ILE A 473 -23.22 21.58 4.05
CA ILE A 473 -24.16 20.47 4.24
C ILE A 473 -25.29 20.58 3.22
N LYS A 474 -25.54 19.50 2.45
CA LYS A 474 -26.69 19.40 1.53
C LYS A 474 -27.47 18.12 1.81
N PRO A 475 -28.76 18.20 2.19
CA PRO A 475 -29.60 17.01 2.31
C PRO A 475 -29.72 16.28 0.97
N VAL A 476 -29.52 14.97 0.96
CA VAL A 476 -29.66 14.10 -0.24
C VAL A 476 -31.01 13.36 -0.16
N SER A 477 -31.26 12.70 0.96
CA SER A 477 -32.51 11.96 1.20
C SER A 477 -33.28 12.43 2.44
N ALA A 478 -32.81 13.51 3.10
CA ALA A 478 -33.49 14.14 4.24
C ALA A 478 -34.64 15.05 3.76
N THR A 479 -35.65 14.47 3.13
CA THR A 479 -36.91 15.12 2.72
C THR A 479 -37.81 15.25 3.94
N VAL A 480 -38.89 16.01 3.80
CA VAL A 480 -39.87 16.18 4.90
C VAL A 480 -40.40 14.83 5.39
N ASN A 481 -40.67 13.91 4.47
CA ASN A 481 -41.10 12.54 4.76
C ASN A 481 -39.97 11.55 4.45
N VAL A 482 -39.47 10.83 5.46
CA VAL A 482 -38.44 9.81 5.34
C VAL A 482 -39.12 8.44 5.32
N THR A 483 -39.04 7.76 4.18
CA THR A 483 -39.57 6.40 3.98
C THR A 483 -38.48 5.34 3.86
N GLY A 484 -37.23 5.77 3.71
CA GLY A 484 -36.07 4.90 3.57
C GLY A 484 -35.47 4.46 4.91
N ARG A 485 -34.72 3.36 4.90
CA ARG A 485 -33.98 2.89 6.08
C ARG A 485 -32.72 3.70 6.39
N GLN A 486 -32.30 4.58 5.47
CA GLN A 486 -31.07 5.37 5.60
C GLN A 486 -31.30 6.81 5.16
N VAL A 487 -30.76 7.75 5.93
CA VAL A 487 -30.76 9.20 5.60
C VAL A 487 -29.35 9.65 5.29
N ARG A 488 -29.18 10.39 4.18
CA ARG A 488 -27.88 10.84 3.67
C ARG A 488 -27.81 12.36 3.52
N PHE A 489 -26.62 12.90 3.81
CA PHE A 489 -26.28 14.30 3.58
C PHE A 489 -24.94 14.36 2.84
N SER A 490 -24.86 15.11 1.75
CA SER A 490 -23.57 15.47 1.15
C SER A 490 -22.89 16.49 2.06
N VAL A 491 -21.61 16.26 2.35
CA VAL A 491 -20.77 17.13 3.15
C VAL A 491 -19.48 17.40 2.41
N THR A 492 -19.12 18.68 2.25
CA THR A 492 -17.90 19.08 1.56
C THR A 492 -17.23 20.22 2.28
N ASP A 493 -15.92 20.23 2.24
CA ASP A 493 -15.09 21.35 2.65
C ASP A 493 -14.07 21.66 1.55
N ALA A 494 -13.80 22.95 1.31
CA ALA A 494 -12.99 23.39 0.19
C ALA A 494 -11.48 23.47 0.53
N HIS A 495 -11.14 23.49 1.83
CA HIS A 495 -9.79 23.87 2.29
C HIS A 495 -9.16 22.87 3.25
N SER A 496 -9.59 22.89 4.52
CA SER A 496 -8.95 22.10 5.58
C SER A 496 -9.48 20.67 5.70
N GLY A 497 -10.67 20.41 5.14
CA GLY A 497 -11.33 19.10 5.13
C GLY A 497 -12.21 18.84 6.34
N ILE A 498 -13.12 17.85 6.23
CA ILE A 498 -14.05 17.45 7.29
C ILE A 498 -13.27 16.73 8.40
N GLU A 499 -13.42 17.19 9.65
CA GLU A 499 -12.79 16.62 10.85
C GLU A 499 -13.81 16.02 11.81
N THR A 500 -14.93 16.74 12.06
CA THR A 500 -15.94 16.28 13.01
C THR A 500 -17.33 16.24 12.37
N TYR A 501 -18.12 15.23 12.77
CA TYR A 501 -19.48 15.04 12.30
C TYR A 501 -20.33 14.39 13.38
N ASN A 502 -21.42 15.07 13.76
CA ASN A 502 -22.32 14.62 14.82
C ASN A 502 -23.79 14.78 14.39
N LEU A 503 -24.59 13.78 14.72
CA LEU A 503 -26.01 13.76 14.49
C LEU A 503 -26.77 13.68 15.82
N TYR A 504 -27.84 14.43 15.94
CA TYR A 504 -28.76 14.36 17.07
C TYR A 504 -30.19 14.20 16.57
N ILE A 505 -30.96 13.30 17.18
CA ILE A 505 -32.41 13.17 16.99
C ILE A 505 -33.08 13.50 18.33
N ASN A 506 -33.89 14.53 18.35
CA ASN A 506 -34.52 15.07 19.57
C ASN A 506 -33.52 15.36 20.68
N GLY A 507 -32.34 15.87 20.32
CA GLY A 507 -31.25 16.18 21.25
C GLY A 507 -30.40 14.97 21.67
N VAL A 508 -30.73 13.75 21.27
CA VAL A 508 -29.97 12.52 21.60
C VAL A 508 -29.02 12.20 20.44
N TRP A 509 -27.73 12.03 20.78
CA TRP A 509 -26.72 11.65 19.81
C TRP A 509 -27.05 10.32 19.12
N GLN A 510 -26.81 10.25 17.80
CA GLN A 510 -27.02 9.08 16.97
C GLN A 510 -25.75 8.76 16.20
N LEU A 511 -25.49 7.48 15.97
CA LEU A 511 -24.35 7.02 15.18
C LEU A 511 -24.48 7.55 13.73
N LEU A 512 -23.47 8.30 13.30
CA LEU A 512 -23.36 8.86 11.95
C LEU A 512 -22.09 8.29 11.30
N GLU A 513 -22.23 7.69 10.13
CA GLU A 513 -21.11 7.15 9.35
C GLU A 513 -20.66 8.16 8.29
N TYR A 514 -19.35 8.24 8.03
CA TYR A 514 -18.79 9.09 6.98
C TYR A 514 -18.20 8.23 5.86
N GLU A 515 -18.71 8.40 4.65
CA GLU A 515 -18.18 7.81 3.42
C GLU A 515 -17.43 8.89 2.62
N TYR A 516 -16.13 9.00 2.86
CA TYR A 516 -15.30 10.06 2.29
C TYR A 516 -15.17 9.99 0.76
N LYS A 517 -15.23 8.79 0.15
CA LYS A 517 -15.15 8.60 -1.31
C LYS A 517 -16.32 9.26 -2.05
N GLY A 518 -17.47 9.29 -1.39
CA GLY A 518 -18.68 9.92 -1.92
C GLY A 518 -18.97 11.31 -1.33
N ASN A 519 -18.15 11.80 -0.42
CA ASN A 519 -18.37 13.06 0.30
C ASN A 519 -19.75 13.13 0.94
N TYR A 520 -20.18 12.08 1.66
CA TYR A 520 -21.46 12.08 2.36
C TYR A 520 -21.37 11.42 3.73
N VAL A 521 -22.19 11.91 4.64
CA VAL A 521 -22.49 11.24 5.90
C VAL A 521 -23.88 10.62 5.84
N PHE A 522 -24.07 9.52 6.58
CA PHE A 522 -25.36 8.84 6.62
C PHE A 522 -25.60 8.19 7.97
N PHE A 523 -26.87 8.00 8.29
CA PHE A 523 -27.27 7.18 9.42
C PHE A 523 -28.38 6.23 9.04
N ASP A 524 -28.39 5.07 9.66
CA ASP A 524 -29.50 4.13 9.58
C ASP A 524 -30.62 4.61 10.52
N VAL A 525 -31.84 4.67 9.99
CA VAL A 525 -33.00 5.08 10.79
C VAL A 525 -33.20 4.08 11.91
N PRO A 526 -33.16 4.54 13.19
CA PRO A 526 -33.37 3.64 14.32
C PRO A 526 -34.68 2.87 14.22
N GLU A 527 -34.65 1.59 14.59
CA GLU A 527 -35.83 0.76 14.59
C GLU A 527 -36.91 1.35 15.53
N GLY A 528 -38.13 1.44 15.05
CA GLY A 528 -39.25 2.03 15.80
C GLY A 528 -39.32 3.57 15.77
N LEU A 529 -38.37 4.27 15.15
CA LEU A 529 -38.46 5.73 14.99
C LEU A 529 -39.53 6.06 13.97
N THR A 530 -40.60 6.76 14.44
CA THR A 530 -41.74 7.17 13.62
C THR A 530 -42.21 8.59 13.96
N GLY A 531 -43.00 9.20 13.08
CA GLY A 531 -43.56 10.52 13.30
C GLY A 531 -42.56 11.66 13.12
N GLU A 532 -42.95 12.86 13.59
CA GLU A 532 -42.13 14.06 13.48
C GLU A 532 -41.04 14.08 14.57
N ASN A 533 -39.79 14.19 14.12
CA ASN A 533 -38.62 14.27 15.01
C ASN A 533 -37.68 15.38 14.55
N GLU A 534 -37.08 16.10 15.48
CA GLU A 534 -36.06 17.09 15.18
C GLU A 534 -34.72 16.37 14.88
N VAL A 535 -34.16 16.63 13.72
CA VAL A 535 -32.87 16.11 13.28
C VAL A 535 -31.88 17.26 13.18
N LYS A 536 -30.82 17.22 13.95
CA LYS A 536 -29.73 18.21 13.95
C LYS A 536 -28.42 17.55 13.53
N LEU A 537 -27.77 18.10 12.51
CA LEU A 537 -26.46 17.67 12.01
C LEU A 537 -25.44 18.79 12.26
N VAL A 538 -24.29 18.46 12.84
CA VAL A 538 -23.20 19.38 13.14
C VAL A 538 -21.94 18.86 12.47
N ILE A 539 -21.36 19.62 11.55
CA ILE A 539 -20.16 19.28 10.80
C ILE A 539 -19.10 20.34 11.06
N GLY A 540 -17.89 19.92 11.44
CA GLY A 540 -16.74 20.78 11.63
C GLY A 540 -15.56 20.39 10.73
N ASP A 541 -14.79 21.39 10.30
CA ASP A 541 -13.53 21.21 9.57
C ASP A 541 -12.31 21.15 10.52
N ALA A 542 -11.12 20.92 9.96
CA ALA A 542 -9.87 20.83 10.73
C ALA A 542 -9.36 22.18 11.27
N CYS A 543 -9.93 23.31 10.82
CA CYS A 543 -9.66 24.66 11.32
C CYS A 543 -10.72 25.15 12.30
N GLY A 544 -11.66 24.29 12.73
CA GLY A 544 -12.70 24.58 13.72
C GLY A 544 -13.81 25.49 13.21
N ASN A 545 -14.03 25.58 11.89
CA ASN A 545 -15.25 26.18 11.36
C ASN A 545 -16.37 25.13 11.39
N VAL A 546 -17.58 25.55 11.80
CA VAL A 546 -18.70 24.63 12.04
C VAL A 546 -19.93 25.06 11.25
N THR A 547 -20.61 24.10 10.66
CA THR A 547 -21.94 24.28 10.08
C THR A 547 -22.95 23.41 10.81
N GLU A 548 -24.07 23.99 11.17
CA GLU A 548 -25.23 23.30 11.73
C GLU A 548 -26.39 23.27 10.73
N TRP A 549 -27.01 22.12 10.60
CA TRP A 549 -28.27 21.95 9.88
C TRP A 549 -29.29 21.32 10.82
N SER A 550 -30.48 21.89 10.90
CA SER A 550 -31.57 21.34 11.72
C SER A 550 -32.90 21.43 10.97
N LYS A 551 -33.70 20.37 11.07
CA LYS A 551 -35.04 20.29 10.48
C LYS A 551 -35.88 19.21 11.18
N LYS A 552 -37.18 19.43 11.27
CA LYS A 552 -38.14 18.39 11.63
C LYS A 552 -38.40 17.48 10.42
N LEU A 553 -38.13 16.19 10.60
CA LEU A 553 -38.40 15.16 9.61
C LEU A 553 -39.49 14.22 10.13
N ASN A 554 -40.40 13.81 9.25
CA ASN A 554 -41.44 12.85 9.56
C ASN A 554 -41.01 11.45 9.08
N PHE A 555 -40.69 10.56 10.03
CA PHE A 555 -40.30 9.19 9.75
C PHE A 555 -41.53 8.30 9.59
N ILE A 556 -41.64 7.67 8.44
CA ILE A 556 -42.74 6.78 8.07
C ILE A 556 -42.26 5.33 8.19
N ALA A 557 -42.94 4.53 9.01
CA ALA A 557 -42.62 3.12 9.14
C ALA A 557 -42.59 2.43 7.75
N PRO A 558 -41.58 1.62 7.43
CA PRO A 558 -41.59 0.85 6.20
C PRO A 558 -42.80 -0.08 6.18
N LYS A 559 -43.52 -0.09 5.03
CA LYS A 559 -44.67 -0.98 4.81
C LYS A 559 -44.23 -2.45 4.76
#